data_921b08c9939fd3011f47f50a4b8425ae
#
_entry.id   921b08c9939fd3011f47f50a4b8425ae
#
_cell.length_a   1.000
_cell.length_b   1.000
_cell.length_c   1.000
_cell.angle_alpha   90.00
_cell.angle_beta   90.00
_cell.angle_gamma   90.00
#
_symmetry.space_group_name_H-M   'P 1'
#
loop_
_entity.id
_entity.type
_entity.pdbx_description
1 polymer ?
#
loop_
_entity_poly.entity_id
_entity_poly.type
_entity_poly.pdbx_seq_one_letter_code
_entity_poly.pdbx_strand_id
1 'polypeptide(L)'
;MFLRRLFMRKPEIDYRTFRLSKLNDPQFAHLKLLGGWIWYFIMYFLTENLIPAESCHVIHCRIDDWIPFCEWFLIPYVFWYFLIVFTLLYLMLYHVEGFKQFQIFIIVTQVVAMAIYIIYPNRQDMRPEVFPRENFLTACIGLLYRQDTPTGVCPSLHVAYSMGIASAWLKEKNVGKWFKAFILVSVALICLATMF
;
A
#
# COMPACT_ATOMS: atom_id res chain seq x y z
N MET A 1 -10.67 -23.95 -7.58
CA MET A 1 -10.50 -24.85 -6.41
C MET A 1 -9.82 -24.13 -5.22
N PHE A 2 -8.85 -23.26 -5.44
CA PHE A 2 -8.10 -22.54 -4.39
C PHE A 2 -8.95 -21.55 -3.60
N LEU A 3 -9.65 -20.59 -4.22
CA LEU A 3 -10.53 -19.62 -3.54
C LEU A 3 -11.60 -20.29 -2.68
N ARG A 4 -12.15 -21.43 -3.14
CA ARG A 4 -13.14 -22.19 -2.38
C ARG A 4 -12.57 -22.71 -1.05
N ARG A 5 -11.33 -23.19 -1.02
CA ARG A 5 -10.67 -23.63 0.23
C ARG A 5 -10.34 -22.47 1.18
N LEU A 6 -10.01 -21.30 0.62
CA LEU A 6 -9.70 -20.10 1.39
C LEU A 6 -10.92 -19.60 2.17
N PHE A 7 -12.11 -19.58 1.55
CA PHE A 7 -13.34 -19.05 2.12
C PHE A 7 -14.20 -20.09 2.87
N MET A 8 -13.84 -21.38 2.83
CA MET A 8 -14.52 -22.42 3.62
C MET A 8 -13.97 -22.57 5.04
N ARG A 9 -12.96 -21.81 5.41
CA ARG A 9 -12.40 -21.76 6.76
C ARG A 9 -13.34 -20.97 7.68
N LYS A 10 -13.52 -21.44 8.91
CA LYS A 10 -14.18 -20.62 9.94
C LYS A 10 -13.23 -19.50 10.33
N PRO A 11 -13.70 -18.25 10.48
CA PRO A 11 -12.91 -17.16 11.04
C PRO A 11 -12.35 -17.54 12.42
N GLU A 12 -11.17 -17.04 12.75
CA GLU A 12 -10.53 -17.25 14.05
C GLU A 12 -11.33 -16.57 15.16
N ILE A 13 -11.97 -15.45 14.84
CA ILE A 13 -12.84 -14.69 15.74
C ILE A 13 -14.21 -14.51 15.10
N ASP A 14 -15.29 -14.65 15.90
CA ASP A 14 -16.65 -14.34 15.46
C ASP A 14 -16.93 -12.83 15.55
N TYR A 15 -16.77 -12.13 14.44
CA TYR A 15 -17.04 -10.68 14.34
C TYR A 15 -18.54 -10.32 14.31
N ARG A 16 -19.45 -11.28 14.24
CA ARG A 16 -20.92 -11.01 14.24
C ARG A 16 -21.37 -10.38 15.56
N THR A 17 -20.64 -10.65 16.64
CA THR A 17 -20.91 -10.11 17.97
C THR A 17 -20.20 -8.79 18.27
N PHE A 18 -19.43 -8.28 17.31
CA PHE A 18 -18.69 -7.04 17.45
C PHE A 18 -19.64 -5.84 17.58
N ARG A 19 -19.32 -4.97 18.55
CA ARG A 19 -19.92 -3.64 18.73
C ARG A 19 -18.79 -2.70 19.15
N LEU A 20 -18.89 -1.41 18.82
CA LEU A 20 -17.88 -0.42 19.21
C LEU A 20 -17.60 -0.38 20.71
N SER A 21 -18.65 -0.62 21.55
CA SER A 21 -18.49 -0.72 23.01
C SER A 21 -17.60 -1.88 23.46
N LYS A 22 -17.41 -2.89 22.61
CA LYS A 22 -16.58 -4.08 22.88
C LYS A 22 -15.16 -3.98 22.32
N LEU A 23 -14.77 -2.81 21.80
CA LEU A 23 -13.43 -2.62 21.23
C LEU A 23 -12.30 -2.84 22.26
N ASN A 24 -12.61 -2.72 23.56
CA ASN A 24 -11.68 -2.99 24.65
C ASN A 24 -11.60 -4.45 25.06
N ASP A 25 -12.53 -5.30 24.59
CA ASP A 25 -12.50 -6.72 24.89
C ASP A 25 -11.25 -7.34 24.25
N PRO A 26 -10.55 -8.27 24.95
CA PRO A 26 -9.34 -8.92 24.43
C PRO A 26 -9.54 -9.54 23.05
N GLN A 27 -10.74 -10.04 22.77
CA GLN A 27 -11.14 -10.63 21.50
C GLN A 27 -11.07 -9.65 20.34
N PHE A 28 -11.39 -8.35 20.54
CA PHE A 28 -11.48 -7.34 19.50
C PHE A 28 -10.41 -6.26 19.59
N ALA A 29 -9.55 -6.30 20.61
CA ALA A 29 -8.56 -5.27 20.89
C ALA A 29 -7.57 -5.02 19.71
N HIS A 30 -7.33 -6.04 18.87
CA HIS A 30 -6.48 -5.94 17.69
C HIS A 30 -7.04 -4.94 16.64
N LEU A 31 -8.35 -4.72 16.61
CA LEU A 31 -8.99 -3.76 15.70
C LEU A 31 -8.58 -2.31 16.00
N LYS A 32 -8.11 -2.01 17.21
CA LYS A 32 -7.57 -0.67 17.55
C LYS A 32 -6.38 -0.29 16.67
N LEU A 33 -5.62 -1.26 16.20
CA LEU A 33 -4.49 -1.01 15.30
C LEU A 33 -4.92 -0.37 13.97
N LEU A 34 -6.18 -0.54 13.55
CA LEU A 34 -6.72 0.16 12.39
C LEU A 34 -6.78 1.68 12.59
N GLY A 35 -6.77 2.15 13.85
CA GLY A 35 -6.64 3.58 14.15
C GLY A 35 -5.37 4.22 13.59
N GLY A 36 -4.32 3.43 13.34
CA GLY A 36 -3.11 3.90 12.68
C GLY A 36 -3.37 4.50 11.29
N TRP A 37 -4.36 3.97 10.55
CA TRP A 37 -4.75 4.52 9.25
C TRP A 37 -5.38 5.91 9.36
N ILE A 38 -6.18 6.17 10.41
CA ILE A 38 -6.77 7.50 10.66
C ILE A 38 -5.66 8.50 10.90
N TRP A 39 -4.69 8.16 11.76
CA TRP A 39 -3.52 8.99 12.02
C TRP A 39 -2.72 9.25 10.74
N TYR A 40 -2.47 8.20 9.95
CA TYR A 40 -1.73 8.30 8.69
C TYR A 40 -2.42 9.25 7.70
N PHE A 41 -3.74 9.10 7.47
CA PHE A 41 -4.46 9.96 6.54
C PHE A 41 -4.48 11.43 6.99
N ILE A 42 -4.57 11.68 8.30
CA ILE A 42 -4.47 13.05 8.83
C ILE A 42 -3.07 13.62 8.54
N MET A 43 -2.02 12.86 8.86
CA MET A 43 -0.63 13.31 8.63
C MET A 43 -0.33 13.48 7.15
N TYR A 44 -0.78 12.56 6.31
CA TYR A 44 -0.65 12.65 4.86
C TYR A 44 -1.32 13.93 4.33
N PHE A 45 -2.58 14.18 4.71
CA PHE A 45 -3.30 15.38 4.32
C PHE A 45 -2.58 16.66 4.77
N LEU A 46 -2.03 16.66 5.98
CA LEU A 46 -1.28 17.82 6.48
C LEU A 46 0.02 18.03 5.69
N THR A 47 0.79 16.98 5.42
CA THR A 47 2.04 17.10 4.65
C THR A 47 1.79 17.59 3.23
N GLU A 48 0.77 17.05 2.56
CA GLU A 48 0.38 17.45 1.20
C GLU A 48 -0.05 18.93 1.09
N ASN A 49 -0.69 19.47 2.14
CA ASN A 49 -1.23 20.83 2.08
C ASN A 49 -0.31 21.88 2.74
N LEU A 50 0.58 21.48 3.64
CA LEU A 50 1.44 22.42 4.37
C LEU A 50 2.87 22.51 3.80
N ILE A 51 3.32 21.52 3.04
CA ILE A 51 4.67 21.50 2.45
C ILE A 51 4.55 21.80 0.95
N PRO A 52 4.95 23.01 0.50
CA PRO A 52 4.91 23.34 -0.92
C PRO A 52 5.85 22.46 -1.73
N ALA A 53 5.41 22.00 -2.91
CA ALA A 53 6.22 21.14 -3.77
C ALA A 53 7.55 21.80 -4.19
N GLU A 54 7.58 23.12 -4.31
CA GLU A 54 8.76 23.90 -4.66
C GLU A 54 9.85 23.83 -3.57
N SER A 55 9.48 23.59 -2.31
CA SER A 55 10.42 23.43 -1.20
C SER A 55 10.98 22.03 -1.05
N CYS A 56 10.48 21.07 -1.85
CA CYS A 56 10.90 19.68 -1.79
C CYS A 56 12.17 19.41 -2.57
N HIS A 57 13.03 18.56 -2.03
CA HIS A 57 14.23 18.08 -2.71
C HIS A 57 13.85 17.10 -3.83
N VAL A 58 14.39 17.33 -5.03
CA VAL A 58 14.16 16.42 -6.16
C VAL A 58 14.93 15.12 -5.93
N ILE A 59 14.21 14.01 -5.94
CA ILE A 59 14.81 12.67 -5.89
C ILE A 59 14.91 12.16 -7.31
N HIS A 60 16.14 11.90 -7.74
CA HIS A 60 16.44 11.39 -9.08
C HIS A 60 17.71 10.53 -9.05
N CYS A 61 17.72 9.46 -9.81
CA CYS A 61 18.91 8.66 -10.03
C CYS A 61 19.09 8.34 -11.52
N ARG A 62 20.31 7.96 -11.95
CA ARG A 62 20.60 7.66 -13.36
C ARG A 62 19.75 6.53 -13.96
N ILE A 63 19.20 5.65 -13.13
CA ILE A 63 18.34 4.56 -13.59
C ILE A 63 17.01 5.13 -14.08
N ASP A 64 16.53 6.20 -13.46
CA ASP A 64 15.26 6.84 -13.80
C ASP A 64 15.25 7.36 -15.24
N ASP A 65 16.42 7.81 -15.75
CA ASP A 65 16.59 8.28 -17.14
C ASP A 65 16.39 7.17 -18.18
N TRP A 66 16.52 5.91 -17.79
CA TRP A 66 16.41 4.76 -18.70
C TRP A 66 15.01 4.15 -18.71
N ILE A 67 14.16 4.57 -17.78
CA ILE A 67 12.81 4.01 -17.63
C ILE A 67 11.83 4.83 -18.47
N PRO A 68 11.32 4.30 -19.60
CA PRO A 68 10.35 5.03 -20.42
C PRO A 68 8.99 5.01 -19.75
N PHE A 69 8.20 6.08 -19.91
CA PHE A 69 6.82 6.10 -19.47
C PHE A 69 6.02 4.95 -20.10
N CYS A 70 5.30 4.19 -19.27
CA CYS A 70 4.47 3.07 -19.68
C CYS A 70 3.15 3.03 -18.90
N GLU A 71 2.06 3.41 -19.57
CA GLU A 71 0.73 3.52 -18.98
C GLU A 71 0.17 2.19 -18.42
N TRP A 72 0.68 1.04 -18.88
CA TRP A 72 0.23 -0.28 -18.39
C TRP A 72 0.57 -0.52 -16.93
N PHE A 73 1.57 0.18 -16.39
CA PHE A 73 1.93 0.08 -14.98
C PHE A 73 0.89 0.71 -14.03
N LEU A 74 -0.07 1.47 -14.56
CA LEU A 74 -1.26 1.86 -13.79
C LEU A 74 -2.03 0.65 -13.24
N ILE A 75 -2.06 -0.47 -13.98
CA ILE A 75 -2.80 -1.68 -13.57
C ILE A 75 -2.23 -2.26 -12.27
N PRO A 76 -0.94 -2.64 -12.17
CA PRO A 76 -0.37 -3.11 -10.91
C PRO A 76 -0.38 -2.03 -9.82
N TYR A 77 -0.25 -0.75 -10.15
CA TYR A 77 -0.35 0.36 -9.20
C TYR A 77 -1.72 0.39 -8.51
N VAL A 78 -2.81 0.36 -9.29
CA VAL A 78 -4.17 0.32 -8.72
C VAL A 78 -4.46 -1.01 -8.02
N PHE A 79 -3.94 -2.11 -8.55
CA PHE A 79 -4.10 -3.44 -7.94
C PHE A 79 -3.52 -3.51 -6.52
N TRP A 80 -2.50 -2.72 -6.22
CA TRP A 80 -1.92 -2.63 -4.88
C TRP A 80 -2.96 -2.29 -3.79
N TYR A 81 -3.88 -1.36 -4.05
CA TYR A 81 -4.94 -1.01 -3.10
C TYR A 81 -5.84 -2.21 -2.77
N PHE A 82 -6.19 -3.00 -3.78
CA PHE A 82 -6.98 -4.22 -3.57
C PHE A 82 -6.17 -5.27 -2.81
N LEU A 83 -4.89 -5.40 -3.11
CA LEU A 83 -4.03 -6.41 -2.51
C LEU A 83 -3.79 -6.13 -1.02
N ILE A 84 -3.58 -4.87 -0.61
CA ILE A 84 -3.41 -4.51 0.80
C ILE A 84 -4.70 -4.74 1.60
N VAL A 85 -5.85 -4.28 1.07
CA VAL A 85 -7.15 -4.50 1.72
C VAL A 85 -7.46 -5.99 1.84
N PHE A 86 -7.26 -6.75 0.77
CA PHE A 86 -7.44 -8.20 0.76
C PHE A 86 -6.55 -8.89 1.80
N THR A 87 -5.28 -8.51 1.89
CA THR A 87 -4.34 -9.08 2.85
C THR A 87 -4.76 -8.77 4.29
N LEU A 88 -5.12 -7.53 4.58
CA LEU A 88 -5.59 -7.11 5.90
C LEU A 88 -6.86 -7.86 6.30
N LEU A 89 -7.85 -7.95 5.41
CA LEU A 89 -9.10 -8.66 5.68
C LEU A 89 -8.86 -10.16 5.88
N TYR A 90 -8.04 -10.78 5.03
CA TYR A 90 -7.71 -12.19 5.17
C TYR A 90 -7.05 -12.50 6.52
N LEU A 91 -6.00 -11.74 6.87
CA LEU A 91 -5.28 -11.93 8.11
C LEU A 91 -6.18 -11.64 9.32
N MET A 92 -6.99 -10.60 9.29
CA MET A 92 -7.95 -10.27 10.34
C MET A 92 -8.95 -11.41 10.59
N LEU A 93 -9.44 -12.06 9.53
CA LEU A 93 -10.44 -13.12 9.66
C LEU A 93 -9.83 -14.47 10.02
N TYR A 94 -8.66 -14.81 9.48
CA TYR A 94 -8.14 -16.17 9.51
C TYR A 94 -6.79 -16.34 10.21
N HIS A 95 -6.11 -15.23 10.58
CA HIS A 95 -4.80 -15.25 11.24
C HIS A 95 -4.56 -13.94 12.01
N VAL A 96 -5.25 -13.79 13.15
CA VAL A 96 -5.25 -12.53 13.93
C VAL A 96 -3.85 -12.08 14.36
N GLU A 97 -2.98 -13.01 14.73
CA GLU A 97 -1.61 -12.66 15.09
C GLU A 97 -0.81 -12.14 13.89
N GLY A 98 -1.01 -12.74 12.71
CA GLY A 98 -0.46 -12.23 11.45
C GLY A 98 -0.98 -10.85 11.10
N PHE A 99 -2.27 -10.58 11.36
CA PHE A 99 -2.86 -9.26 11.22
C PHE A 99 -2.18 -8.23 12.12
N LYS A 100 -1.98 -8.53 13.41
CA LYS A 100 -1.30 -7.63 14.35
C LYS A 100 0.11 -7.30 13.87
N GLN A 101 0.89 -8.31 13.52
CA GLN A 101 2.27 -8.13 13.04
C GLN A 101 2.31 -7.27 11.78
N PHE A 102 1.45 -7.55 10.80
CA PHE A 102 1.40 -6.79 9.56
C PHE A 102 0.92 -5.36 9.79
N GLN A 103 -0.10 -5.16 10.63
CA GLN A 103 -0.61 -3.82 10.93
C GLN A 103 0.40 -2.98 11.74
N ILE A 104 1.13 -3.57 12.68
CA ILE A 104 2.23 -2.89 13.38
C ILE A 104 3.33 -2.51 12.40
N PHE A 105 3.70 -3.40 11.48
CA PHE A 105 4.67 -3.09 10.43
C PHE A 105 4.21 -1.89 9.58
N ILE A 106 2.93 -1.84 9.17
CA ILE A 106 2.35 -0.71 8.45
C ILE A 106 2.47 0.57 9.27
N ILE A 107 2.06 0.56 10.55
CA ILE A 107 2.13 1.74 11.41
C ILE A 107 3.58 2.25 11.55
N VAL A 108 4.52 1.36 11.79
CA VAL A 108 5.94 1.73 11.91
C VAL A 108 6.46 2.36 10.61
N THR A 109 6.16 1.74 9.47
CA THR A 109 6.58 2.30 8.17
C THR A 109 5.92 3.65 7.86
N GLN A 110 4.65 3.84 8.25
CA GLN A 110 3.96 5.12 8.15
C GLN A 110 4.63 6.20 8.99
N VAL A 111 4.92 5.90 10.26
CA VAL A 111 5.58 6.86 11.18
C VAL A 111 6.96 7.25 10.64
N VAL A 112 7.75 6.28 10.20
CA VAL A 112 9.10 6.53 9.64
C VAL A 112 9.01 7.35 8.37
N ALA A 113 8.11 7.00 7.43
CA ALA A 113 7.95 7.73 6.18
C ALA A 113 7.48 9.16 6.42
N MET A 114 6.45 9.37 7.27
CA MET A 114 5.97 10.72 7.61
C MET A 114 7.05 11.56 8.28
N ALA A 115 7.85 10.98 9.19
CA ALA A 115 8.98 11.68 9.79
C ALA A 115 9.99 12.14 8.73
N ILE A 116 10.32 11.27 7.76
CA ILE A 116 11.24 11.62 6.68
C ILE A 116 10.63 12.69 5.77
N TYR A 117 9.34 12.59 5.39
CA TYR A 117 8.69 13.57 4.53
C TYR A 117 8.62 14.97 5.15
N ILE A 118 8.56 15.04 6.50
CA ILE A 118 8.58 16.32 7.23
C ILE A 118 10.01 16.86 7.38
N ILE A 119 10.99 16.00 7.75
CA ILE A 119 12.38 16.42 8.00
C ILE A 119 13.13 16.67 6.68
N TYR A 120 12.86 15.86 5.67
CA TYR A 120 13.47 15.92 4.36
C TYR A 120 12.38 15.82 3.27
N PRO A 121 11.60 16.89 3.05
CA PRO A 121 10.57 16.91 2.03
C PRO A 121 11.17 16.59 0.66
N ASN A 122 10.54 15.67 -0.06
CA ASN A 122 11.08 15.23 -1.33
C ASN A 122 9.98 15.04 -2.37
N ARG A 123 10.38 15.18 -3.64
CA ARG A 123 9.49 15.06 -4.79
C ARG A 123 10.20 14.38 -5.97
N GLN A 124 9.43 13.99 -6.95
CA GLN A 124 9.87 13.46 -8.22
C GLN A 124 9.34 14.33 -9.37
N ASP A 125 10.19 14.65 -10.34
CA ASP A 125 9.84 15.50 -11.49
C ASP A 125 9.78 14.68 -12.80
N MET A 126 9.35 13.40 -12.73
CA MET A 126 9.35 12.49 -13.89
C MET A 126 7.99 12.35 -14.58
N ARG A 127 6.97 13.05 -14.10
CA ARG A 127 5.66 13.05 -14.74
C ARG A 127 5.75 13.69 -16.12
N PRO A 128 5.33 13.02 -17.21
CA PRO A 128 5.37 13.60 -18.54
C PRO A 128 4.41 14.78 -18.64
N GLU A 129 4.87 15.90 -19.23
CA GLU A 129 4.01 17.07 -19.52
C GLU A 129 2.94 16.73 -20.56
N VAL A 130 3.29 15.89 -21.54
CA VAL A 130 2.41 15.40 -22.58
C VAL A 130 2.54 13.88 -22.65
N PHE A 131 1.41 13.18 -22.60
CA PHE A 131 1.42 11.74 -22.72
C PHE A 131 1.80 11.29 -24.13
N PRO A 132 2.73 10.30 -24.28
CA PRO A 132 3.14 9.80 -25.59
C PRO A 132 2.00 9.18 -26.41
N ARG A 133 0.92 8.78 -25.74
CA ARG A 133 -0.27 8.13 -26.34
C ARG A 133 -1.51 8.62 -25.62
N GLU A 134 -2.60 8.77 -26.37
CA GLU A 134 -3.92 9.09 -25.84
C GLU A 134 -4.78 7.82 -25.79
N ASN A 135 -5.07 7.32 -24.61
CA ASN A 135 -5.93 6.17 -24.40
C ASN A 135 -6.59 6.23 -23.00
N PHE A 136 -7.45 5.25 -22.70
CA PHE A 136 -8.17 5.19 -21.43
C PHE A 136 -7.22 5.18 -20.22
N LEU A 137 -6.09 4.46 -20.28
CA LEU A 137 -5.15 4.37 -19.15
C LEU A 137 -4.45 5.72 -18.91
N THR A 138 -4.02 6.40 -19.97
CA THR A 138 -3.42 7.74 -19.84
C THR A 138 -4.41 8.78 -19.34
N ALA A 139 -5.69 8.67 -19.71
CA ALA A 139 -6.75 9.51 -19.14
C ALA A 139 -6.90 9.26 -17.63
N CYS A 140 -6.87 8.00 -17.19
CA CYS A 140 -6.90 7.65 -15.77
C CYS A 140 -5.65 8.15 -15.01
N ILE A 141 -4.46 8.04 -15.60
CA ILE A 141 -3.22 8.60 -15.03
C ILE A 141 -3.32 10.11 -14.89
N GLY A 142 -3.85 10.80 -15.91
CA GLY A 142 -4.06 12.25 -15.85
C GLY A 142 -5.02 12.67 -14.74
N LEU A 143 -6.06 11.88 -14.45
CA LEU A 143 -6.92 12.10 -13.29
C LEU A 143 -6.19 11.88 -11.96
N LEU A 144 -5.38 10.83 -11.89
CA LEU A 144 -4.55 10.55 -10.72
C LEU A 144 -3.59 11.71 -10.43
N TYR A 145 -2.86 12.18 -11.44
CA TYR A 145 -1.91 13.30 -11.31
C TYR A 145 -2.54 14.63 -10.90
N ARG A 146 -3.82 14.82 -11.15
CA ARG A 146 -4.57 16.00 -10.69
C ARG A 146 -4.93 15.95 -9.20
N GLN A 147 -5.01 14.75 -8.64
CA GLN A 147 -5.45 14.54 -7.24
C GLN A 147 -4.28 14.27 -6.30
N ASP A 148 -3.16 13.84 -6.83
CA ASP A 148 -1.97 13.42 -6.09
C ASP A 148 -0.77 14.27 -6.48
N THR A 149 -0.10 14.84 -5.50
CA THR A 149 1.11 15.64 -5.73
C THR A 149 2.30 14.73 -6.02
N PRO A 150 3.36 15.20 -6.70
CA PRO A 150 4.57 14.42 -6.91
C PRO A 150 5.49 14.37 -5.68
N THR A 151 4.96 14.66 -4.48
CA THR A 151 5.73 14.77 -3.23
C THR A 151 5.68 13.49 -2.39
N GLY A 152 6.55 13.38 -1.36
CA GLY A 152 6.55 12.23 -0.46
C GLY A 152 6.87 10.90 -1.16
N VAL A 153 7.83 10.89 -2.09
CA VAL A 153 8.13 9.72 -2.93
C VAL A 153 9.15 8.78 -2.31
N CYS A 154 10.02 9.28 -1.44
CA CYS A 154 11.08 8.48 -0.79
C CYS A 154 11.07 8.69 0.73
N PRO A 155 10.94 7.60 1.53
CA PRO A 155 10.82 6.18 1.16
C PRO A 155 9.43 5.83 0.60
N SER A 156 9.37 4.92 -0.38
CA SER A 156 8.11 4.51 -1.00
C SER A 156 7.29 3.60 -0.07
N LEU A 157 6.11 4.05 0.33
CA LEU A 157 5.15 3.23 1.10
C LEU A 157 4.57 2.09 0.26
N HIS A 158 4.42 2.28 -1.06
CA HIS A 158 4.00 1.21 -1.96
C HIS A 158 4.98 0.03 -1.91
N VAL A 159 6.29 0.30 -1.99
CA VAL A 159 7.33 -0.72 -1.89
C VAL A 159 7.34 -1.35 -0.50
N ALA A 160 7.34 -0.55 0.57
CA ALA A 160 7.38 -1.04 1.93
C ALA A 160 6.20 -1.99 2.25
N TYR A 161 4.97 -1.58 1.94
CA TYR A 161 3.80 -2.42 2.20
C TYR A 161 3.78 -3.67 1.31
N SER A 162 4.24 -3.56 0.07
CA SER A 162 4.35 -4.71 -0.83
C SER A 162 5.31 -5.77 -0.28
N MET A 163 6.43 -5.37 0.30
CA MET A 163 7.35 -6.29 0.99
C MET A 163 6.70 -6.92 2.23
N GLY A 164 5.93 -6.14 2.99
CA GLY A 164 5.14 -6.64 4.11
C GLY A 164 4.08 -7.67 3.67
N ILE A 165 3.36 -7.40 2.59
CA ILE A 165 2.39 -8.32 1.97
C ILE A 165 3.09 -9.62 1.56
N ALA A 166 4.20 -9.54 0.83
CA ALA A 166 4.97 -10.72 0.42
C ALA A 166 5.39 -11.56 1.65
N SER A 167 5.93 -10.92 2.68
CA SER A 167 6.33 -11.59 3.92
C SER A 167 5.15 -12.29 4.61
N ALA A 168 4.00 -11.64 4.73
CA ALA A 168 2.80 -12.19 5.35
C ALA A 168 2.31 -13.45 4.61
N TRP A 169 2.19 -13.37 3.27
CA TRP A 169 1.72 -14.51 2.47
C TRP A 169 2.72 -15.65 2.36
N LEU A 170 4.03 -15.37 2.37
CA LEU A 170 5.05 -16.43 2.38
C LEU A 170 5.01 -17.25 3.66
N LYS A 171 4.74 -16.60 4.81
CA LYS A 171 4.60 -17.26 6.11
C LYS A 171 3.28 -18.05 6.24
N GLU A 172 2.24 -17.69 5.48
CA GLU A 172 0.94 -18.37 5.56
C GLU A 172 1.06 -19.82 5.07
N LYS A 173 0.77 -20.77 5.98
CA LYS A 173 0.93 -22.22 5.71
C LYS A 173 -0.24 -22.81 4.91
N ASN A 174 -1.39 -22.14 4.93
CA ASN A 174 -2.63 -22.67 4.37
C ASN A 174 -2.86 -22.31 2.90
N VAL A 175 -1.90 -21.65 2.27
CA VAL A 175 -1.98 -21.24 0.86
C VAL A 175 -0.99 -22.04 -0.01
N GLY A 176 -1.44 -22.39 -1.20
CA GLY A 176 -0.62 -23.17 -2.15
C GLY A 176 0.53 -22.35 -2.75
N LYS A 177 1.56 -23.07 -3.24
CA LYS A 177 2.74 -22.47 -3.89
C LYS A 177 2.43 -21.53 -5.05
N TRP A 178 1.43 -21.84 -5.85
CA TRP A 178 1.02 -21.02 -6.98
C TRP A 178 0.43 -19.65 -6.56
N PHE A 179 -0.29 -19.61 -5.46
CA PHE A 179 -0.77 -18.35 -4.92
C PHE A 179 0.38 -17.51 -4.35
N LYS A 180 1.35 -18.14 -3.67
CA LYS A 180 2.56 -17.45 -3.22
C LYS A 180 3.36 -16.88 -4.39
N ALA A 181 3.51 -17.65 -5.45
CA ALA A 181 4.14 -17.18 -6.69
C ALA A 181 3.39 -15.99 -7.31
N PHE A 182 2.05 -16.05 -7.38
CA PHE A 182 1.21 -14.95 -7.84
C PHE A 182 1.43 -13.68 -6.99
N ILE A 183 1.46 -13.79 -5.65
CA ILE A 183 1.74 -12.67 -4.77
C ILE A 183 3.13 -12.08 -5.03
N LEU A 184 4.16 -12.90 -5.17
CA LEU A 184 5.52 -12.42 -5.43
C LEU A 184 5.62 -11.69 -6.78
N VAL A 185 4.99 -12.21 -7.83
CA VAL A 185 4.94 -11.54 -9.14
C VAL A 185 4.17 -10.23 -9.04
N SER A 186 3.02 -10.22 -8.35
CA SER A 186 2.23 -9.00 -8.15
C SER A 186 3.02 -7.94 -7.40
N VAL A 187 3.70 -8.31 -6.31
CA VAL A 187 4.55 -7.41 -5.53
C VAL A 187 5.70 -6.85 -6.38
N ALA A 188 6.37 -7.69 -7.18
CA ALA A 188 7.42 -7.22 -8.09
C ALA A 188 6.89 -6.20 -9.11
N LEU A 189 5.74 -6.48 -9.73
CA LEU A 189 5.09 -5.56 -10.68
C LEU A 189 4.66 -4.24 -10.01
N ILE A 190 4.16 -4.29 -8.77
CA ILE A 190 3.81 -3.09 -8.00
C ILE A 190 5.05 -2.27 -7.69
N CYS A 191 6.15 -2.89 -7.24
CA CYS A 191 7.41 -2.18 -7.00
C CYS A 191 7.95 -1.53 -8.29
N LEU A 192 7.85 -2.21 -9.43
CA LEU A 192 8.20 -1.62 -10.72
C LEU A 192 7.26 -0.45 -11.08
N ALA A 193 5.95 -0.58 -10.80
CA ALA A 193 4.97 0.46 -11.12
C ALA A 193 5.22 1.79 -10.38
N THR A 194 6.00 1.80 -9.31
CA THR A 194 6.40 3.04 -8.63
C THR A 194 7.56 3.77 -9.32
N MET A 195 8.11 3.20 -10.39
CA MET A 195 9.22 3.76 -11.17
C MET A 195 8.75 4.34 -12.53
N PHE A 196 7.48 4.16 -12.89
CA PHE A 196 6.85 4.62 -14.13
C PHE A 196 5.78 5.67 -13.83
#